data_bd3acee17d14a43ea5508f83a5b2d6dc
#
_entry.id   bd3acee17d14a43ea5508f83a5b2d6dc
#
_cell.length_a   1.000
_cell.length_b   1.000
_cell.length_c   1.000
_cell.angle_alpha   90.00
_cell.angle_beta   90.00
_cell.angle_gamma   90.00
#
_symmetry.space_group_name_H-M   'P 1'
#
loop_
_entity.id
_entity.type
_entity.pdbx_description
1 polymer ?
#
loop_
_entity_poly.entity_id
_entity_poly.type
_entity_poly.pdbx_seq_one_letter_code
_entity_poly.pdbx_strand_id
1 'polypeptide(L)'
;LTPPVRRDNILGDYVIHTVEIPVPIHLDSDVIVGRLKAVLEPLCQPYVPAIQRHLENVQAEKLFITPAARPRVTRVPHDDKVYNIIVRYASPVAKRLEIQQAVLDEFLRVQYRLLNPQA
;
A
#
# COMPACT_ATOMS: atom_id res chain seq x y z
N LEU A 1 -14.28 -12.08 -7.05
CA LEU A 1 -13.11 -11.20 -7.02
C LEU A 1 -11.83 -11.97 -6.68
N THR A 2 -10.75 -11.63 -7.35
CA THR A 2 -9.46 -12.21 -7.04
C THR A 2 -8.96 -11.65 -5.71
N PRO A 3 -8.49 -12.49 -4.77
CA PRO A 3 -7.99 -11.98 -3.50
C PRO A 3 -6.71 -11.17 -3.67
N PRO A 4 -6.45 -10.21 -2.77
CA PRO A 4 -5.20 -9.45 -2.78
C PRO A 4 -3.98 -10.35 -2.57
N VAL A 5 -2.88 -10.01 -3.25
CA VAL A 5 -1.59 -10.68 -3.07
C VAL A 5 -0.73 -9.81 -2.14
N ARG A 6 -0.04 -10.44 -1.21
CA ARG A 6 0.78 -9.78 -0.19
C ARG A 6 2.22 -10.24 -0.28
N ARG A 7 3.13 -9.29 -0.12
CA ARG A 7 4.56 -9.58 -0.10
C ARG A 7 5.24 -8.73 0.95
N ASP A 8 6.20 -9.32 1.67
CA ASP A 8 6.97 -8.64 2.70
C ASP A 8 8.46 -8.69 2.39
N ASN A 9 9.14 -7.61 2.74
CA ASN A 9 10.60 -7.54 2.77
C ASN A 9 11.00 -7.04 4.14
N ILE A 10 11.56 -7.93 4.96
CA ILE A 10 11.89 -7.64 6.37
C ILE A 10 13.27 -7.00 6.46
N LEU A 11 13.35 -5.87 7.16
CA LEU A 11 14.57 -5.08 7.37
C LEU A 11 14.74 -4.82 8.88
N GLY A 12 15.18 -5.84 9.62
CA GLY A 12 15.30 -5.76 11.08
C GLY A 12 13.92 -5.65 11.74
N ASP A 13 13.70 -4.57 12.49
CA ASP A 13 12.43 -4.32 13.18
C ASP A 13 11.34 -3.73 12.28
N TYR A 14 11.68 -3.43 11.03
CA TYR A 14 10.78 -2.83 10.05
C TYR A 14 10.52 -3.79 8.91
N VAL A 15 9.39 -3.59 8.26
CA VAL A 15 9.01 -4.38 7.10
C VAL A 15 8.51 -3.45 5.99
N ILE A 16 8.87 -3.77 4.75
CA ILE A 16 8.26 -3.18 3.57
C ILE A 16 7.20 -4.16 3.11
N HIS A 17 5.96 -3.74 3.25
CA HIS A 17 4.80 -4.57 2.95
C HIS A 17 4.16 -4.11 1.64
N THR A 18 3.88 -5.05 0.76
CA THR A 18 3.23 -4.78 -0.52
C THR A 18 1.94 -5.58 -0.61
N VAL A 19 0.85 -4.90 -0.95
CA VAL A 19 -0.45 -5.50 -1.19
C VAL A 19 -0.87 -5.15 -2.62
N GLU A 20 -1.19 -6.16 -3.42
CA GLU A 20 -1.73 -5.96 -4.76
C GLU A 20 -3.22 -6.27 -4.74
N ILE A 21 -4.03 -5.31 -5.17
CA ILE A 21 -5.48 -5.41 -5.15
C ILE A 21 -5.98 -5.39 -6.59
N PRO A 22 -6.49 -6.52 -7.13
CA PRO A 22 -7.07 -6.53 -8.47
C PRO A 22 -8.42 -5.82 -8.47
N VAL A 23 -8.63 -4.95 -9.46
CA VAL A 23 -9.82 -4.10 -9.55
C VAL A 23 -10.36 -4.16 -10.98
N PRO A 24 -11.68 -4.33 -11.15
CA PRO A 24 -12.28 -4.29 -12.48
C PRO A 24 -12.01 -2.97 -13.19
N ILE A 25 -11.71 -3.03 -14.48
CA ILE A 25 -11.26 -1.87 -15.25
C ILE A 25 -12.32 -0.76 -15.35
N HIS A 26 -13.59 -1.09 -15.17
CA HIS A 26 -14.68 -0.10 -15.26
C HIS A 26 -14.84 0.76 -14.00
N LEU A 27 -14.19 0.41 -12.89
CA LEU A 27 -14.22 1.23 -11.68
C LEU A 27 -13.19 2.35 -11.77
N ASP A 28 -13.54 3.51 -11.20
CA ASP A 28 -12.69 4.69 -11.24
C ASP A 28 -11.46 4.52 -10.35
N SER A 29 -10.32 4.30 -10.99
CA SER A 29 -9.06 4.07 -10.27
C SER A 29 -8.58 5.32 -9.52
N ASP A 30 -8.86 6.51 -10.02
CA ASP A 30 -8.42 7.74 -9.35
C ASP A 30 -9.11 7.92 -8.00
N VAL A 31 -10.40 7.60 -7.94
CA VAL A 31 -11.15 7.65 -6.68
C VAL A 31 -10.57 6.65 -5.68
N ILE A 32 -10.32 5.41 -6.13
CA ILE A 32 -9.81 4.36 -5.25
C ILE A 32 -8.41 4.74 -4.74
N VAL A 33 -7.50 5.13 -5.63
CA VAL A 33 -6.13 5.51 -5.25
C VAL A 33 -6.15 6.68 -4.27
N GLY A 34 -6.95 7.71 -4.53
CA GLY A 34 -7.04 8.88 -3.65
C GLY A 34 -7.51 8.52 -2.25
N ARG A 35 -8.51 7.65 -2.14
CA ARG A 35 -9.05 7.24 -0.83
C ARG A 35 -8.08 6.36 -0.07
N LEU A 36 -7.38 5.46 -0.75
CA LEU A 36 -6.38 4.62 -0.09
C LEU A 36 -5.19 5.44 0.41
N LYS A 37 -4.73 6.42 -0.37
CA LYS A 37 -3.70 7.36 0.08
C LYS A 37 -4.13 8.13 1.32
N ALA A 38 -5.36 8.63 1.34
CA ALA A 38 -5.89 9.40 2.46
C ALA A 38 -5.90 8.61 3.78
N VAL A 39 -6.09 7.30 3.72
CA VAL A 39 -6.02 6.42 4.89
C VAL A 39 -4.59 6.04 5.22
N LEU A 40 -3.80 5.68 4.22
CA LEU A 40 -2.47 5.12 4.41
C LEU A 40 -1.45 6.14 4.93
N GLU A 41 -1.42 7.34 4.35
CA GLU A 41 -0.41 8.34 4.67
C GLU A 41 -0.39 8.72 6.16
N PRO A 42 -1.53 9.04 6.81
CA PRO A 42 -1.51 9.35 8.24
C PRO A 42 -1.07 8.18 9.11
N LEU A 43 -1.39 6.95 8.73
CA LEU A 43 -1.03 5.76 9.51
C LEU A 43 0.46 5.48 9.46
N CYS A 44 1.13 5.81 8.36
CA CYS A 44 2.57 5.58 8.18
C CYS A 44 3.41 6.76 8.66
N GLN A 45 2.86 7.97 8.69
CA GLN A 45 3.61 9.20 8.98
C GLN A 45 4.43 9.14 10.28
N PRO A 46 3.92 8.60 11.41
CA PRO A 46 4.70 8.54 12.65
C PRO A 46 6.00 7.75 12.52
N TYR A 47 6.07 6.83 11.58
CA TYR A 47 7.22 5.92 11.43
C TYR A 47 8.19 6.34 10.34
N VAL A 48 7.80 7.25 9.43
CA VAL A 48 8.59 7.61 8.25
C VAL A 48 10.00 8.09 8.62
N PRO A 49 10.20 9.03 9.57
CA PRO A 49 11.56 9.52 9.84
C PRO A 49 12.50 8.44 10.37
N ALA A 50 12.02 7.58 11.26
CA ALA A 50 12.85 6.52 11.84
C ALA A 50 13.19 5.45 10.80
N ILE A 51 12.23 5.07 9.97
CA ILE A 51 12.43 4.07 8.92
C ILE A 51 13.37 4.63 7.85
N GLN A 52 13.23 5.90 7.49
CA GLN A 52 14.10 6.53 6.49
C GLN A 52 15.58 6.52 6.97
N ARG A 53 15.82 6.84 8.24
CA ARG A 53 17.16 6.77 8.81
C ARG A 53 17.71 5.34 8.80
N HIS A 54 16.87 4.36 9.13
CA HIS A 54 17.26 2.95 9.08
C HIS A 54 17.64 2.51 7.67
N LEU A 55 16.86 2.88 6.67
CA LEU A 55 17.12 2.56 5.27
C LEU A 55 18.42 3.23 4.77
N GLU A 56 18.66 4.47 5.15
CA GLU A 56 19.90 5.18 4.81
C GLU A 56 21.13 4.48 5.38
N ASN A 57 21.06 4.02 6.63
CA ASN A 57 22.15 3.27 7.26
C ASN A 57 22.40 1.95 6.54
N VAL A 58 21.36 1.22 6.19
CA VAL A 58 21.50 -0.04 5.46
C VAL A 58 22.08 0.19 4.06
N GLN A 59 21.66 1.24 3.38
CA GLN A 59 22.18 1.60 2.06
C GLN A 59 23.67 1.96 2.14
N ALA A 60 24.07 2.74 3.15
CA ALA A 60 25.47 3.11 3.34
C ALA A 60 26.36 1.89 3.58
N GLU A 61 25.86 0.89 4.31
CA GLU A 61 26.60 -0.34 4.59
C GLU A 61 26.70 -1.27 3.39
N LYS A 62 25.63 -1.39 2.61
CA LYS A 62 25.48 -2.40 1.56
C LYS A 62 25.63 -1.87 0.14
N LEU A 63 25.70 -0.56 -0.04
CA LEU A 63 25.78 0.10 -1.35
C LEU A 63 24.59 -0.23 -2.27
N PHE A 64 23.42 -0.57 -1.70
CA PHE A 64 22.21 -0.83 -2.44
C PHE A 64 21.32 0.40 -2.49
N ILE A 65 20.52 0.51 -3.57
CA ILE A 65 19.42 1.46 -3.61
C ILE A 65 18.30 0.90 -2.75
N THR A 66 17.99 1.57 -1.62
CA THR A 66 16.91 1.18 -0.74
C THR A 66 15.63 1.92 -1.09
N PRO A 67 14.45 1.25 -0.94
CA PRO A 67 13.18 1.93 -1.14
C PRO A 67 12.97 3.05 -0.14
N ALA A 68 12.27 4.11 -0.56
CA ALA A 68 11.92 5.20 0.35
C ALA A 68 10.93 4.71 1.42
N ALA A 69 11.00 5.32 2.60
CA ALA A 69 10.11 5.00 3.72
C ALA A 69 8.67 5.45 3.49
N ARG A 70 8.43 6.38 2.56
CA ARG A 70 7.10 6.92 2.32
C ARG A 70 6.17 5.90 1.67
N PRO A 71 4.90 5.85 2.09
CA PRO A 71 3.93 4.96 1.46
C PRO A 71 3.64 5.37 0.03
N ARG A 72 3.30 4.39 -0.79
CA ARG A 72 2.90 4.61 -2.19
C ARG A 72 1.66 3.81 -2.52
N VAL A 73 0.78 4.42 -3.30
CA VAL A 73 -0.36 3.75 -3.91
C VAL A 73 -0.29 4.03 -5.40
N THR A 74 -0.10 2.98 -6.19
CA THR A 74 0.03 3.08 -7.64
C THR A 74 -0.94 2.13 -8.31
N ARG A 75 -1.14 2.32 -9.62
CA ARG A 75 -1.96 1.42 -10.41
C ARG A 75 -1.16 0.92 -11.60
N VAL A 76 -1.31 -0.35 -11.90
CA VAL A 76 -0.59 -1.00 -12.99
C VAL A 76 -1.59 -1.80 -13.81
N PRO A 77 -1.62 -1.66 -15.14
CA PRO A 77 -2.46 -2.50 -15.98
C PRO A 77 -2.11 -3.96 -15.80
N HIS A 78 -3.11 -4.82 -15.73
CA HIS A 78 -2.91 -6.26 -15.64
C HIS A 78 -3.35 -6.94 -16.95
N ASP A 79 -4.61 -6.72 -17.35
CA ASP A 79 -5.14 -7.20 -18.62
C ASP A 79 -6.25 -6.26 -19.10
N ASP A 80 -7.06 -6.70 -20.07
CA ASP A 80 -8.12 -5.87 -20.63
C ASP A 80 -9.35 -5.73 -19.71
N LYS A 81 -9.40 -6.47 -18.60
CA LYS A 81 -10.53 -6.49 -17.67
C LYS A 81 -10.19 -6.00 -16.27
N VAL A 82 -8.91 -6.05 -15.89
CA VAL A 82 -8.46 -5.81 -14.53
C VAL A 82 -7.21 -4.95 -14.55
N TYR A 83 -7.10 -4.02 -13.63
CA TYR A 83 -5.84 -3.40 -13.27
C TYR A 83 -5.52 -3.72 -11.80
N ASN A 84 -4.25 -3.61 -11.42
CA ASN A 84 -3.83 -3.82 -10.05
C ASN A 84 -3.55 -2.48 -9.38
N ILE A 85 -4.09 -2.29 -8.17
CA ILE A 85 -3.64 -1.24 -7.27
C ILE A 85 -2.58 -1.84 -6.39
N ILE A 86 -1.40 -1.23 -6.40
CA ILE A 86 -0.27 -1.67 -5.60
C ILE A 86 -0.10 -0.69 -4.44
N VAL A 87 -0.31 -1.20 -3.23
CA VAL A 87 -0.12 -0.45 -1.99
C VAL A 87 1.18 -0.93 -1.36
N ARG A 88 2.13 -0.01 -1.20
CA ARG A 88 3.43 -0.32 -0.64
C ARG A 88 3.74 0.64 0.48
N TYR A 89 4.10 0.11 1.65
CA TYR A 89 4.46 0.93 2.79
C TYR A 89 5.48 0.23 3.68
N ALA A 90 6.22 1.03 4.44
CA ALA A 90 7.12 0.54 5.45
C ALA A 90 6.55 0.84 6.83
N SER A 91 6.67 -0.10 7.76
CA SER A 91 6.14 0.04 9.11
C SER A 91 6.95 -0.83 10.08
N PRO A 92 6.82 -0.59 11.41
CA PRO A 92 7.25 -1.60 12.35
C PRO A 92 6.53 -2.93 12.09
N VAL A 93 7.23 -4.04 12.26
CA VAL A 93 6.66 -5.36 12.01
C VAL A 93 5.34 -5.55 12.77
N ALA A 94 5.28 -5.07 14.01
CA ALA A 94 4.08 -5.22 14.85
C ALA A 94 2.85 -4.44 14.34
N LYS A 95 3.04 -3.44 13.48
CA LYS A 95 1.97 -2.60 12.95
C LYS A 95 1.53 -2.96 11.53
N ARG A 96 2.24 -3.86 10.88
CA ARG A 96 2.02 -4.22 9.48
C ARG A 96 0.58 -4.59 9.18
N LEU A 97 0.01 -5.53 9.93
CA LEU A 97 -1.32 -6.05 9.66
C LEU A 97 -2.43 -5.07 10.04
N GLU A 98 -2.21 -4.25 11.08
CA GLU A 98 -3.14 -3.20 11.46
C GLU A 98 -3.31 -2.18 10.35
N ILE A 99 -2.20 -1.73 9.76
CA ILE A 99 -2.22 -0.79 8.64
C ILE A 99 -2.85 -1.44 7.40
N GLN A 100 -2.48 -2.68 7.10
CA GLN A 100 -3.07 -3.42 5.98
C GLN A 100 -4.59 -3.50 6.13
N GLN A 101 -5.09 -3.84 7.32
CA GLN A 101 -6.52 -3.97 7.54
C GLN A 101 -7.25 -2.66 7.33
N ALA A 102 -6.69 -1.54 7.79
CA ALA A 102 -7.29 -0.23 7.57
C ALA A 102 -7.40 0.12 6.08
N VAL A 103 -6.37 -0.20 5.31
CA VAL A 103 -6.36 0.03 3.86
C VAL A 103 -7.41 -0.85 3.16
N LEU A 104 -7.46 -2.13 3.49
CA LEU A 104 -8.43 -3.04 2.88
C LEU A 104 -9.87 -2.69 3.25
N ASP A 105 -10.11 -2.24 4.48
CA ASP A 105 -11.44 -1.78 4.91
C ASP A 105 -11.89 -0.56 4.09
N GLU A 106 -10.99 0.39 3.87
CA GLU A 106 -11.30 1.56 3.03
C GLU A 106 -11.54 1.14 1.57
N PHE A 107 -10.72 0.22 1.05
CA PHE A 107 -10.94 -0.31 -0.30
C PHE A 107 -12.34 -0.90 -0.45
N LEU A 108 -12.77 -1.73 0.50
CA LEU A 108 -14.08 -2.35 0.46
C LEU A 108 -15.20 -1.31 0.51
N ARG A 109 -15.06 -0.25 1.33
CA ARG A 109 -16.04 0.83 1.39
C ARG A 109 -16.16 1.57 0.07
N VAL A 110 -15.02 1.91 -0.54
CA VAL A 110 -15.00 2.64 -1.81
C VAL A 110 -15.56 1.77 -2.93
N GLN A 111 -15.15 0.52 -2.99
CA GLN A 111 -15.64 -0.43 -3.99
C GLN A 111 -17.17 -0.57 -3.90
N TYR A 112 -17.69 -0.71 -2.69
CA TYR A 112 -19.13 -0.81 -2.48
C TYR A 112 -19.85 0.43 -3.02
N ARG A 113 -19.36 1.63 -2.73
CA ARG A 113 -19.96 2.88 -3.20
C ARG A 113 -19.91 3.01 -4.72
N LEU A 114 -18.81 2.61 -5.35
CA LEU A 114 -18.66 2.67 -6.80
C LEU A 114 -19.57 1.66 -7.51
N LEU A 115 -19.79 0.51 -6.90
CA LEU A 115 -20.70 -0.50 -7.44
C LEU A 115 -22.17 -0.18 -7.15
N ASN A 116 -22.44 0.63 -6.14
CA ASN A 116 -23.80 0.99 -5.70
C ASN A 116 -23.93 2.51 -5.56
N PRO A 117 -23.87 3.27 -6.68
CA PRO A 117 -23.80 4.74 -6.62
C PRO A 117 -25.07 5.39 -6.06
N GLN A 118 -26.13 4.65 -5.88
CA GLN A 118 -27.39 5.17 -5.30
C GLN A 118 -27.57 4.74 -3.83
N ALA A 119 -26.60 4.05 -3.29
CA ALA A 119 -26.65 3.60 -1.90
C ALA A 119 -26.25 4.71 -0.93
#